data_d53a2037b6bc935e1a08105a51d9e901
#
_entry.id   d53a2037b6bc935e1a08105a51d9e901
#
_cell.length_a   1.000
_cell.length_b   1.000
_cell.length_c   1.000
_cell.angle_alpha   90.00
_cell.angle_beta   90.00
_cell.angle_gamma   90.00
#
_symmetry.space_group_name_H-M   'P 1'
#
loop_
_entity.id
_entity.type
_entity.pdbx_description
1 polymer ?
#
loop_
_entity_poly.entity_id
_entity_poly.type
_entity_poly.pdbx_seq_one_letter_code
_entity_poly.pdbx_strand_id
1 'polypeptide(L)'
;KMSDYVLFKNLDNKYLTFKEALEENKEKHENTIFYTNDPVQQSQYVNMFKDQGIDAIILKDNIDQPFISQLEQKNENVKFVRIDADLNDSFTEEISEDELKDATEKLTETFKKALNRDQLDVKVQKIKDEKVSSMITVSEESRRMQDMMKMYGMSGMDPAMFGGSGETLVLNANNALVKYILANPEG
;
A
#
# COMPACT_ATOMS: atom_id res chain seq x y z
N LYS A 1 5.30 -1.50 28.95
CA LYS A 1 6.30 -2.19 29.77
C LYS A 1 7.14 -3.18 28.95
N MET A 2 6.57 -4.17 28.26
CA MET A 2 7.32 -4.96 27.27
C MET A 2 7.49 -4.19 25.95
N SER A 3 6.53 -3.40 25.54
CA SER A 3 6.57 -2.53 24.37
C SER A 3 7.75 -1.54 24.34
N ASP A 4 8.27 -1.16 25.50
CA ASP A 4 9.39 -0.21 25.61
C ASP A 4 10.76 -0.84 25.29
N TYR A 5 10.82 -2.16 25.20
CA TYR A 5 12.04 -2.95 24.95
C TYR A 5 12.03 -3.69 23.61
N VAL A 6 10.92 -3.62 22.87
CA VAL A 6 10.85 -4.22 21.55
C VAL A 6 11.64 -3.40 20.55
N LEU A 7 12.41 -4.09 19.72
CA LEU A 7 13.17 -3.49 18.63
C LEU A 7 12.57 -3.91 17.29
N PHE A 8 12.28 -2.95 16.46
CA PHE A 8 11.86 -3.14 15.08
C PHE A 8 13.06 -3.01 14.15
N LYS A 9 13.16 -3.89 13.18
CA LYS A 9 14.18 -3.79 12.13
C LYS A 9 13.63 -2.94 10.99
N ASN A 10 14.34 -1.90 10.58
CA ASN A 10 13.92 -1.02 9.48
C ASN A 10 14.46 -1.48 8.11
N LEU A 11 14.13 -0.74 7.03
CA LEU A 11 14.56 -1.03 5.67
C LEU A 11 16.09 -0.96 5.46
N ASP A 12 16.79 -0.23 6.32
CA ASP A 12 18.26 -0.13 6.31
C ASP A 12 18.95 -1.15 7.22
N ASN A 13 18.18 -2.13 7.73
CA ASN A 13 18.63 -3.16 8.67
C ASN A 13 19.09 -2.63 10.03
N LYS A 14 18.70 -1.43 10.42
CA LYS A 14 18.91 -0.88 11.75
C LYS A 14 17.79 -1.32 12.68
N TYR A 15 18.08 -1.38 13.97
CA TYR A 15 17.09 -1.69 15.00
C TYR A 15 16.62 -0.42 15.68
N LEU A 16 15.33 -0.20 15.71
CA LEU A 16 14.68 0.97 16.26
C LEU A 16 13.72 0.56 17.39
N THR A 17 13.66 1.34 18.43
CA THR A 17 12.59 1.26 19.41
C THR A 17 11.28 1.76 18.82
N PHE A 18 10.16 1.47 19.47
CA PHE A 18 8.85 2.01 19.04
C PHE A 18 8.82 3.54 18.91
N LYS A 19 9.49 4.24 19.84
CA LYS A 19 9.57 5.71 19.80
C LYS A 19 10.41 6.21 18.63
N GLU A 20 11.55 5.59 18.39
CA GLU A 20 12.41 5.94 17.26
C GLU A 20 11.71 5.69 15.92
N ALA A 21 10.99 4.55 15.78
CA ALA A 21 10.22 4.28 14.58
C ALA A 21 9.10 5.31 14.31
N LEU A 22 8.49 5.89 15.35
CA LEU A 22 7.55 6.99 15.23
C LEU A 22 8.21 8.30 14.81
N GLU A 23 9.40 8.59 15.35
CA GLU A 23 10.12 9.83 15.03
C GLU A 23 10.69 9.85 13.61
N GLU A 24 11.04 8.70 13.02
CA GLU A 24 11.63 8.60 11.67
C GLU A 24 10.79 9.26 10.58
N ASN A 25 9.46 9.13 10.64
CA ASN A 25 8.55 9.66 9.63
C ASN A 25 7.71 10.85 10.11
N LYS A 26 7.97 11.38 11.30
CA LYS A 26 7.11 12.34 12.00
C LYS A 26 6.79 13.59 11.18
N GLU A 27 7.76 14.11 10.45
CA GLU A 27 7.57 15.34 9.66
C GLU A 27 6.61 15.16 8.50
N LYS A 28 6.53 13.94 7.93
CA LYS A 28 5.70 13.64 6.77
C LYS A 28 4.42 12.88 7.14
N HIS A 29 4.49 12.04 8.16
CA HIS A 29 3.43 11.12 8.56
C HIS A 29 3.37 11.01 10.09
N GLU A 30 2.78 12.03 10.72
CA GLU A 30 2.64 12.04 12.18
C GLU A 30 1.88 10.82 12.67
N ASN A 31 2.39 10.17 13.70
CA ASN A 31 1.81 8.99 14.35
C ASN A 31 1.61 7.75 13.44
N THR A 32 2.28 7.69 12.30
CA THR A 32 2.19 6.55 11.39
C THR A 32 3.51 5.81 11.31
N ILE A 33 3.48 4.49 11.51
CA ILE A 33 4.61 3.59 11.26
C ILE A 33 4.27 2.74 10.05
N PHE A 34 5.07 2.86 9.00
CA PHE A 34 4.95 1.99 7.84
C PHE A 34 5.64 0.66 8.07
N TYR A 35 5.11 -0.42 7.49
CA TYR A 35 5.73 -1.74 7.61
C TYR A 35 5.63 -2.55 6.32
N THR A 36 6.56 -3.49 6.17
CA THR A 36 6.56 -4.53 5.14
C THR A 36 6.66 -5.90 5.80
N ASN A 37 5.96 -6.90 5.26
CA ASN A 37 6.12 -8.29 5.70
C ASN A 37 7.03 -9.09 4.75
N ASP A 38 7.21 -8.65 3.51
CA ASP A 38 8.13 -9.25 2.55
C ASP A 38 8.81 -8.17 1.70
N PRO A 39 10.00 -7.69 2.11
CA PRO A 39 10.72 -6.64 1.38
C PRO A 39 11.13 -7.05 -0.03
N VAL A 40 11.17 -8.34 -0.34
CA VAL A 40 11.56 -8.84 -1.67
C VAL A 40 10.36 -8.78 -2.62
N GLN A 41 9.23 -9.36 -2.22
CA GLN A 41 8.00 -9.29 -3.00
C GLN A 41 7.49 -7.85 -3.15
N GLN A 42 7.66 -7.04 -2.10
CA GLN A 42 7.23 -5.64 -2.06
C GLN A 42 8.34 -4.66 -2.46
N SER A 43 9.37 -5.12 -3.20
CA SER A 43 10.54 -4.30 -3.54
C SER A 43 10.19 -3.01 -4.30
N GLN A 44 9.16 -3.01 -5.14
CA GLN A 44 8.69 -1.80 -5.82
C GLN A 44 8.27 -0.72 -4.81
N TYR A 45 7.48 -1.10 -3.82
CA TYR A 45 7.02 -0.18 -2.77
C TYR A 45 8.18 0.24 -1.86
N VAL A 46 9.06 -0.69 -1.50
CA VAL A 46 10.29 -0.39 -0.72
C VAL A 46 11.12 0.68 -1.41
N ASN A 47 11.33 0.57 -2.73
CA ASN A 47 12.09 1.57 -3.49
C ASN A 47 11.39 2.91 -3.50
N MET A 48 10.07 2.95 -3.73
CA MET A 48 9.29 4.19 -3.68
C MET A 48 9.41 4.90 -2.32
N PHE A 49 9.33 4.15 -1.22
CA PHE A 49 9.47 4.69 0.14
C PHE A 49 10.86 5.26 0.36
N LYS A 50 11.91 4.55 -0.04
CA LYS A 50 13.30 5.00 0.05
C LYS A 50 13.55 6.26 -0.79
N ASP A 51 13.04 6.32 -2.00
CA ASP A 51 13.18 7.48 -2.88
C ASP A 51 12.51 8.74 -2.32
N GLN A 52 11.45 8.57 -1.53
CA GLN A 52 10.79 9.67 -0.81
C GLN A 52 11.39 9.94 0.58
N GLY A 53 12.41 9.19 0.99
CA GLY A 53 13.00 9.29 2.32
C GLY A 53 12.01 8.98 3.43
N ILE A 54 11.14 7.98 3.22
CA ILE A 54 10.20 7.45 4.19
C ILE A 54 10.70 6.06 4.60
N ASP A 55 10.87 5.84 5.90
CA ASP A 55 11.30 4.54 6.42
C ASP A 55 10.11 3.64 6.73
N ALA A 56 10.36 2.32 6.74
CA ALA A 56 9.41 1.32 7.15
C ALA A 56 10.09 0.22 7.96
N ILE A 57 9.34 -0.43 8.84
CA ILE A 57 9.81 -1.56 9.63
C ILE A 57 9.48 -2.88 8.94
N ILE A 58 10.23 -3.92 9.27
CA ILE A 58 10.08 -5.25 8.69
C ILE A 58 9.40 -6.17 9.73
N LEU A 59 8.20 -6.64 9.41
CA LEU A 59 7.37 -7.50 10.24
C LEU A 59 7.12 -8.82 9.49
N LYS A 60 7.93 -9.85 9.75
CA LYS A 60 7.90 -11.12 9.01
C LYS A 60 7.13 -12.24 9.72
N ASP A 61 6.98 -12.11 11.02
CA ASP A 61 6.51 -13.19 11.87
C ASP A 61 4.98 -13.09 12.11
N ASN A 62 4.32 -14.22 12.22
CA ASN A 62 2.86 -14.27 12.42
C ASN A 62 2.42 -13.56 13.71
N ILE A 63 3.32 -13.44 14.70
CA ILE A 63 3.04 -12.74 15.95
C ILE A 63 3.07 -11.21 15.80
N ASP A 64 3.67 -10.70 14.73
CA ASP A 64 3.82 -9.26 14.55
C ASP A 64 2.47 -8.56 14.39
N GLN A 65 1.55 -9.17 13.63
CA GLN A 65 0.22 -8.59 13.41
C GLN A 65 -0.58 -8.38 14.70
N PRO A 66 -0.82 -9.38 15.55
CA PRO A 66 -1.49 -9.16 16.83
C PRO A 66 -0.70 -8.23 17.75
N PHE A 67 0.64 -8.19 17.64
CA PHE A 67 1.46 -7.30 18.43
C PHE A 67 1.28 -5.82 18.03
N ILE A 68 1.35 -5.48 16.75
CA ILE A 68 1.12 -4.09 16.30
C ILE A 68 -0.32 -3.65 16.57
N SER A 69 -1.31 -4.53 16.41
CA SER A 69 -2.71 -4.23 16.78
C SER A 69 -2.84 -3.89 18.27
N GLN A 70 -2.10 -4.58 19.14
CA GLN A 70 -2.06 -4.25 20.56
C GLN A 70 -1.37 -2.90 20.83
N LEU A 71 -0.33 -2.56 20.06
CA LEU A 71 0.33 -1.26 20.17
C LEU A 71 -0.61 -0.11 19.77
N GLU A 72 -1.38 -0.27 18.71
CA GLU A 72 -2.41 0.70 18.28
C GLU A 72 -3.48 0.89 19.35
N GLN A 73 -3.99 -0.20 19.93
CA GLN A 73 -4.98 -0.12 21.00
C GLN A 73 -4.47 0.62 22.26
N LYS A 74 -3.17 0.51 22.53
CA LYS A 74 -2.56 1.20 23.69
C LYS A 74 -2.17 2.65 23.41
N ASN A 75 -2.05 3.01 22.14
CA ASN A 75 -1.62 4.33 21.68
C ASN A 75 -2.62 4.82 20.62
N GLU A 76 -3.76 5.34 21.09
CA GLU A 76 -4.96 5.66 20.30
C GLU A 76 -4.71 6.49 19.01
N ASN A 77 -3.61 7.22 18.94
CA ASN A 77 -3.27 8.04 17.78
C ASN A 77 -2.27 7.37 16.82
N VAL A 78 -1.72 6.20 17.17
CA VAL A 78 -0.72 5.53 16.34
C VAL A 78 -1.38 4.55 15.39
N LYS A 79 -0.91 4.55 14.14
CA LYS A 79 -1.34 3.62 13.11
C LYS A 79 -0.14 2.90 12.51
N PHE A 80 -0.31 1.61 12.26
CA PHE A 80 0.61 0.83 11.44
C PHE A 80 -0.02 0.62 10.07
N VAL A 81 0.69 1.01 9.01
CA VAL A 81 0.21 0.94 7.63
C VAL A 81 1.21 0.17 6.79
N ARG A 82 0.73 -0.84 6.07
CA ARG A 82 1.59 -1.61 5.20
C ARG A 82 1.97 -0.81 3.95
N ILE A 83 3.21 -0.95 3.48
CA ILE A 83 3.75 -0.13 2.37
C ILE A 83 3.03 -0.32 1.03
N ASP A 84 2.28 -1.42 0.86
CA ASP A 84 1.45 -1.68 -0.32
C ASP A 84 -0.05 -1.37 -0.09
N ALA A 85 -0.38 -0.70 1.00
CA ALA A 85 -1.69 -0.13 1.22
C ALA A 85 -1.94 1.09 0.31
N ASP A 86 -3.08 1.73 0.48
CA ASP A 86 -3.44 2.89 -0.35
C ASP A 86 -2.34 3.96 -0.35
N LEU A 87 -2.05 4.47 -1.55
CA LEU A 87 -1.10 5.57 -1.73
C LEU A 87 -1.61 6.83 -1.03
N ASN A 88 -0.72 7.49 -0.32
CA ASN A 88 -0.97 8.77 0.31
C ASN A 88 -0.36 9.93 -0.51
N ASP A 89 -0.63 11.16 -0.08
CA ASP A 89 -0.20 12.39 -0.77
C ASP A 89 1.32 12.54 -0.92
N SER A 90 2.11 11.77 -0.13
CA SER A 90 3.56 11.77 -0.29
C SER A 90 4.03 11.19 -1.62
N PHE A 91 3.27 10.27 -2.18
CA PHE A 91 3.61 9.55 -3.42
C PHE A 91 2.87 10.08 -4.64
N THR A 92 1.83 10.89 -4.44
CA THR A 92 0.98 11.41 -5.52
C THR A 92 1.11 12.91 -5.65
N GLU A 93 0.81 13.41 -6.85
CA GLU A 93 0.62 14.82 -7.16
C GLU A 93 -0.87 15.13 -7.20
N GLU A 94 -1.23 16.37 -6.90
CA GLU A 94 -2.61 16.83 -7.08
C GLU A 94 -3.01 16.77 -8.56
N ILE A 95 -4.22 16.30 -8.81
CA ILE A 95 -4.83 16.24 -10.13
C ILE A 95 -6.26 16.76 -10.02
N SER A 96 -6.74 17.46 -11.05
CA SER A 96 -8.13 17.92 -11.06
C SER A 96 -9.10 16.75 -11.11
N GLU A 97 -10.21 16.85 -10.37
CA GLU A 97 -11.22 15.78 -10.31
C GLU A 97 -11.81 15.44 -11.69
N ASP A 98 -11.93 16.42 -12.57
CA ASP A 98 -12.50 16.23 -13.91
C ASP A 98 -11.54 15.42 -14.81
N GLU A 99 -10.23 15.73 -14.80
CA GLU A 99 -9.23 14.95 -15.53
C GLU A 99 -9.14 13.50 -15.02
N LEU A 100 -9.29 13.31 -13.71
CA LEU A 100 -9.30 12.00 -13.06
C LEU A 100 -10.50 11.15 -13.50
N LYS A 101 -11.70 11.73 -13.56
CA LYS A 101 -12.91 10.99 -13.92
C LYS A 101 -12.84 10.46 -15.34
N ASP A 102 -12.55 11.31 -16.31
CA ASP A 102 -12.46 10.91 -17.71
C ASP A 102 -11.40 9.83 -17.95
N ALA A 103 -10.22 9.99 -17.35
CA ALA A 103 -9.15 9.02 -17.44
C ALA A 103 -9.51 7.70 -16.76
N THR A 104 -10.12 7.75 -15.57
CA THR A 104 -10.52 6.56 -14.82
C THR A 104 -11.59 5.77 -15.55
N GLU A 105 -12.63 6.40 -16.09
CA GLU A 105 -13.70 5.72 -16.82
C GLU A 105 -13.14 4.98 -18.05
N LYS A 106 -12.35 5.67 -18.88
CA LYS A 106 -11.75 5.09 -20.09
C LYS A 106 -10.83 3.91 -19.78
N LEU A 107 -9.94 4.08 -18.81
CA LEU A 107 -8.99 3.03 -18.42
C LEU A 107 -9.67 1.88 -17.70
N THR A 108 -10.70 2.13 -16.91
CA THR A 108 -11.45 1.07 -16.21
C THR A 108 -12.08 0.10 -17.20
N GLU A 109 -12.78 0.59 -18.22
CA GLU A 109 -13.37 -0.28 -19.24
C GLU A 109 -12.30 -1.08 -19.99
N THR A 110 -11.22 -0.41 -20.40
CA THR A 110 -10.12 -1.03 -21.14
C THR A 110 -9.46 -2.15 -20.32
N PHE A 111 -9.11 -1.88 -19.06
CA PHE A 111 -8.41 -2.85 -18.21
C PHE A 111 -9.32 -3.98 -17.70
N LYS A 112 -10.58 -3.70 -17.36
CA LYS A 112 -11.55 -4.75 -17.02
C LYS A 112 -11.71 -5.75 -18.16
N LYS A 113 -11.87 -5.24 -19.38
CA LYS A 113 -12.00 -6.06 -20.58
C LYS A 113 -10.72 -6.85 -20.90
N ALA A 114 -9.56 -6.19 -20.84
CA ALA A 114 -8.27 -6.82 -21.14
C ALA A 114 -7.88 -7.91 -20.11
N LEU A 115 -8.18 -7.69 -18.83
CA LEU A 115 -7.87 -8.62 -17.74
C LEU A 115 -8.97 -9.65 -17.49
N ASN A 116 -10.13 -9.51 -18.14
CA ASN A 116 -11.32 -10.33 -17.89
C ASN A 116 -11.72 -10.37 -16.41
N ARG A 117 -11.68 -9.20 -15.75
CA ARG A 117 -11.97 -9.00 -14.33
C ARG A 117 -12.99 -7.87 -14.14
N ASP A 118 -14.28 -8.19 -14.15
CA ASP A 118 -15.36 -7.20 -14.05
C ASP A 118 -15.41 -6.47 -12.70
N GLN A 119 -14.92 -7.11 -11.65
CA GLN A 119 -14.93 -6.56 -10.28
C GLN A 119 -13.63 -5.84 -9.89
N LEU A 120 -12.72 -5.62 -10.83
CA LEU A 120 -11.47 -4.91 -10.55
C LEU A 120 -11.75 -3.42 -10.37
N ASP A 121 -11.37 -2.88 -9.23
CA ASP A 121 -11.34 -1.44 -9.02
C ASP A 121 -10.12 -0.84 -9.70
N VAL A 122 -10.33 0.20 -10.50
CA VAL A 122 -9.27 0.93 -11.21
C VAL A 122 -9.28 2.37 -10.75
N LYS A 123 -8.12 2.88 -10.35
CA LYS A 123 -7.91 4.30 -10.04
C LYS A 123 -6.79 4.85 -10.90
N VAL A 124 -6.93 6.09 -11.33
CA VAL A 124 -5.86 6.84 -11.98
C VAL A 124 -5.31 7.86 -11.00
N GLN A 125 -4.00 7.87 -10.81
CA GLN A 125 -3.32 8.83 -9.94
C GLN A 125 -2.04 9.32 -10.63
N LYS A 126 -1.60 10.54 -10.33
CA LYS A 126 -0.29 11.04 -10.74
C LYS A 126 0.74 10.62 -9.69
N ILE A 127 1.42 9.51 -9.92
CA ILE A 127 2.52 9.06 -9.06
C ILE A 127 3.77 9.84 -9.43
N LYS A 128 4.49 10.37 -8.43
CA LYS A 128 5.70 11.19 -8.62
C LYS A 128 6.81 10.44 -9.35
N ASP A 129 6.93 9.13 -9.13
CA ASP A 129 7.86 8.30 -9.90
C ASP A 129 7.24 7.90 -11.26
N GLU A 130 7.67 8.58 -12.31
CA GLU A 130 7.21 8.32 -13.67
C GLU A 130 7.58 6.93 -14.22
N LYS A 131 8.54 6.23 -13.61
CA LYS A 131 8.95 4.87 -14.01
C LYS A 131 7.91 3.83 -13.63
N VAL A 132 7.12 4.10 -12.59
CA VAL A 132 6.02 3.24 -12.17
C VAL A 132 4.85 3.45 -13.12
N SER A 133 4.48 2.42 -13.90
CA SER A 133 3.31 2.48 -14.80
C SER A 133 2.01 2.16 -14.07
N SER A 134 2.03 1.15 -13.22
CA SER A 134 0.88 0.68 -12.46
C SER A 134 1.32 -0.03 -11.20
N MET A 135 0.40 -0.13 -10.25
CA MET A 135 0.57 -0.93 -9.04
C MET A 135 -0.79 -1.44 -8.55
N ILE A 136 -0.76 -2.49 -7.76
CA ILE A 136 -1.96 -3.00 -7.07
C ILE A 136 -1.86 -2.60 -5.61
N THR A 137 -2.82 -1.83 -5.14
CA THR A 137 -2.97 -1.52 -3.73
C THR A 137 -4.12 -2.31 -3.12
N VAL A 138 -4.05 -2.52 -1.82
CA VAL A 138 -5.13 -3.17 -1.05
C VAL A 138 -5.27 -2.40 0.25
N SER A 139 -6.49 -2.05 0.63
CA SER A 139 -6.69 -1.32 1.89
C SER A 139 -6.06 -2.08 3.08
N GLU A 140 -5.59 -1.33 4.07
CA GLU A 140 -4.97 -1.91 5.27
C GLU A 140 -5.92 -2.90 5.96
N GLU A 141 -7.22 -2.59 6.00
CA GLU A 141 -8.25 -3.45 6.58
C GLU A 141 -8.36 -4.78 5.83
N SER A 142 -8.40 -4.74 4.50
CA SER A 142 -8.44 -5.94 3.66
C SER A 142 -7.17 -6.78 3.80
N ARG A 143 -6.00 -6.14 3.93
CA ARG A 143 -4.73 -6.82 4.18
C ARG A 143 -4.72 -7.54 5.53
N ARG A 144 -5.15 -6.88 6.59
CA ARG A 144 -5.24 -7.49 7.92
C ARG A 144 -6.21 -8.65 7.93
N MET A 145 -7.33 -8.54 7.23
CA MET A 145 -8.27 -9.65 7.06
C MET A 145 -7.62 -10.83 6.34
N GLN A 146 -6.92 -10.60 5.23
CA GLN A 146 -6.19 -11.64 4.51
C GLN A 146 -5.14 -12.35 5.38
N ASP A 147 -4.36 -11.57 6.14
CA ASP A 147 -3.33 -12.12 7.04
C ASP A 147 -3.96 -12.93 8.18
N MET A 148 -5.09 -12.48 8.72
CA MET A 148 -5.85 -13.23 9.72
C MET A 148 -6.39 -14.55 9.15
N MET A 149 -6.94 -14.53 7.93
CA MET A 149 -7.43 -15.75 7.26
C MET A 149 -6.30 -16.76 7.04
N LYS A 150 -5.11 -16.31 6.65
CA LYS A 150 -3.91 -17.16 6.53
C LYS A 150 -3.54 -17.80 7.86
N MET A 151 -3.56 -17.03 8.95
CA MET A 151 -3.28 -17.54 10.30
C MET A 151 -4.24 -18.67 10.73
N TYR A 152 -5.50 -18.56 10.38
CA TYR A 152 -6.52 -19.59 10.72
C TYR A 152 -6.57 -20.76 9.72
N GLY A 153 -5.60 -20.87 8.81
CA GLY A 153 -5.53 -21.96 7.83
C GLY A 153 -6.61 -21.88 6.74
N MET A 154 -7.26 -20.75 6.60
CA MET A 154 -8.31 -20.50 5.60
C MET A 154 -7.73 -19.97 4.27
N SER A 155 -6.44 -20.17 4.03
CA SER A 155 -5.70 -19.67 2.87
C SER A 155 -6.16 -20.20 1.50
N GLY A 156 -7.10 -21.14 1.47
CA GLY A 156 -7.72 -21.64 0.24
C GLY A 156 -9.11 -21.05 -0.06
N MET A 157 -9.64 -20.19 0.79
CA MET A 157 -10.90 -19.49 0.54
C MET A 157 -10.66 -18.22 -0.26
N ASP A 158 -11.50 -18.01 -1.29
CA ASP A 158 -11.43 -16.81 -2.11
C ASP A 158 -11.84 -15.59 -1.26
N PRO A 159 -10.97 -14.58 -1.14
CA PRO A 159 -11.30 -13.34 -0.44
C PRO A 159 -12.55 -12.63 -0.99
N ALA A 160 -12.89 -12.87 -2.27
CA ALA A 160 -14.12 -12.36 -2.88
C ALA A 160 -15.40 -12.86 -2.20
N MET A 161 -15.37 -14.01 -1.52
CA MET A 161 -16.50 -14.53 -0.74
C MET A 161 -16.82 -13.68 0.50
N PHE A 162 -15.90 -12.84 0.94
CA PHE A 162 -16.00 -12.01 2.15
C PHE A 162 -16.07 -10.51 1.87
N GLY A 163 -16.47 -10.11 0.67
CA GLY A 163 -16.70 -8.70 0.35
C GLY A 163 -15.74 -8.12 -0.70
N GLY A 164 -15.05 -8.96 -1.44
CA GLY A 164 -14.15 -8.58 -2.52
C GLY A 164 -12.66 -8.69 -2.15
N SER A 165 -11.81 -8.74 -3.14
CA SER A 165 -10.35 -8.80 -2.94
C SER A 165 -9.80 -7.51 -2.29
N GLY A 166 -10.57 -6.43 -2.32
CA GLY A 166 -10.14 -5.09 -1.90
C GLY A 166 -8.94 -4.58 -2.70
N GLU A 167 -8.65 -5.24 -3.83
CA GLU A 167 -7.55 -4.87 -4.72
C GLU A 167 -7.98 -3.72 -5.63
N THR A 168 -7.15 -2.69 -5.68
CA THR A 168 -7.31 -1.57 -6.60
C THR A 168 -6.11 -1.52 -7.52
N LEU A 169 -6.35 -1.54 -8.83
CA LEU A 169 -5.32 -1.26 -9.83
C LEU A 169 -5.14 0.26 -9.93
N VAL A 170 -4.00 0.75 -9.48
CA VAL A 170 -3.63 2.16 -9.61
C VAL A 170 -2.79 2.33 -10.86
N LEU A 171 -3.22 3.20 -11.77
CA LEU A 171 -2.53 3.55 -13.00
C LEU A 171 -1.92 4.94 -12.87
N ASN A 172 -0.64 5.07 -13.24
CA ASN A 172 0.10 6.31 -13.11
C ASN A 172 -0.07 7.20 -14.34
N ALA A 173 -0.85 8.26 -14.22
CA ALA A 173 -1.05 9.24 -15.29
C ALA A 173 0.25 9.96 -15.73
N ASN A 174 1.31 9.94 -14.93
CA ASN A 174 2.61 10.52 -15.31
C ASN A 174 3.44 9.58 -16.19
N ASN A 175 3.13 8.27 -16.18
CA ASN A 175 3.88 7.28 -16.96
C ASN A 175 3.57 7.38 -18.46
N ALA A 176 4.62 7.26 -19.29
CA ALA A 176 4.50 7.37 -20.75
C ALA A 176 3.58 6.32 -21.39
N LEU A 177 3.60 5.08 -20.87
CA LEU A 177 2.73 4.00 -21.37
C LEU A 177 1.26 4.29 -21.06
N VAL A 178 0.95 4.76 -19.85
CA VAL A 178 -0.42 5.11 -19.46
C VAL A 178 -0.95 6.29 -20.28
N LYS A 179 -0.11 7.31 -20.51
CA LYS A 179 -0.43 8.43 -21.42
C LYS A 179 -0.73 7.94 -22.84
N TYR A 180 0.05 6.99 -23.34
CA TYR A 180 -0.17 6.41 -24.66
C TYR A 180 -1.50 5.66 -24.73
N ILE A 181 -1.84 4.83 -23.74
CA ILE A 181 -3.12 4.10 -23.69
C ILE A 181 -4.30 5.06 -23.61
N LEU A 182 -4.19 6.13 -22.80
CA LEU A 182 -5.22 7.17 -22.72
C LEU A 182 -5.48 7.89 -24.05
N ALA A 183 -4.41 8.10 -24.83
CA ALA A 183 -4.51 8.72 -26.15
C ALA A 183 -5.00 7.77 -27.25
N ASN A 184 -4.87 6.46 -27.05
CA ASN A 184 -5.21 5.42 -28.02
C ASN A 184 -6.05 4.31 -27.36
N PRO A 185 -7.29 4.58 -26.97
CA PRO A 185 -8.11 3.62 -26.20
C PRO A 185 -8.54 2.38 -27.00
N GLU A 186 -8.44 2.42 -28.30
CA GLU A 186 -8.82 1.31 -29.19
C GLU A 186 -7.64 0.43 -29.66
N GLY A 187 -6.41 0.65 -29.16
CA GLY A 187 -5.25 -0.21 -29.39
C GLY A 187 -4.14 0.43 -30.16
#